data_c40b08a83690ecbede1fc69604136cac
#
_entry.id   c40b08a83690ecbede1fc69604136cac
#
_cell.length_a   1.000
_cell.length_b   1.000
_cell.length_c   1.000
_cell.angle_alpha   90.00
_cell.angle_beta   90.00
_cell.angle_gamma   90.00
#
_symmetry.space_group_name_H-M   'P 1'
#
loop_
_entity.id
_entity.type
_entity.pdbx_description
1 polymer ?
#
loop_
_entity_poly.entity_id
_entity_poly.type
_entity_poly.pdbx_seq_one_letter_code
_entity_poly.pdbx_strand_id
1 'polypeptide(L)'
;MKKYLFIMFLLFTQCDYKPIYSQNNQNFGIRILEFNENRSNKILANRLKNYAYKKNNLFLYELKLLTSENKLILSKDTRGNPLLLGLEIILKIEVYEKDMMISKKEYREQFNYQNLSKKFELNSYENEIRSNIYNKMISRLLVDLANLK
;
A
#
# COMPACT_ATOMS: atom_id res chain seq x y z
N MET A 1 52.64 -0.02 -0.04
CA MET A 1 51.71 1.13 -0.14
C MET A 1 50.74 1.05 -1.31
N LYS A 2 51.06 0.49 -2.49
CA LYS A 2 50.08 0.39 -3.63
C LYS A 2 48.88 -0.53 -3.40
N LYS A 3 48.97 -1.54 -2.51
CA LYS A 3 47.84 -2.47 -2.23
C LYS A 3 46.68 -1.84 -1.45
N TYR A 4 46.95 -0.84 -0.63
CA TYR A 4 45.88 -0.16 0.15
C TYR A 4 45.11 0.88 -0.65
N LEU A 5 45.71 1.39 -1.72
CA LEU A 5 45.06 2.34 -2.63
C LEU A 5 43.87 1.68 -3.39
N PHE A 6 43.98 0.39 -3.70
CA PHE A 6 42.95 -0.36 -4.41
C PHE A 6 41.72 -0.67 -3.53
N ILE A 7 41.95 -0.87 -2.22
CA ILE A 7 40.85 -1.10 -1.24
C ILE A 7 40.06 0.18 -1.01
N MET A 8 40.69 1.35 -1.02
CA MET A 8 40.04 2.64 -0.85
C MET A 8 39.15 3.01 -2.04
N PHE A 9 39.43 2.51 -3.25
CA PHE A 9 38.58 2.77 -4.45
C PHE A 9 37.28 1.96 -4.45
N LEU A 10 37.23 0.80 -3.76
CA LEU A 10 36.04 -0.05 -3.65
C LEU A 10 34.97 0.52 -2.70
N LEU A 11 35.33 1.48 -1.83
CA LEU A 11 34.38 2.08 -0.89
C LEU A 11 33.55 3.22 -1.49
N PHE A 12 33.85 3.67 -2.72
CA PHE A 12 33.13 4.76 -3.38
C PHE A 12 32.02 4.31 -4.33
N THR A 13 31.77 3.01 -4.47
CA THR A 13 30.58 2.53 -5.19
C THR A 13 29.37 2.59 -4.28
N GLN A 14 29.03 3.77 -3.77
CA GLN A 14 27.70 4.02 -3.26
C GLN A 14 26.76 4.01 -4.45
N CYS A 15 26.06 2.89 -4.63
CA CYS A 15 24.90 2.83 -5.51
C CYS A 15 23.89 3.84 -4.96
N ASP A 16 23.79 4.99 -5.58
CA ASP A 16 22.76 5.99 -5.32
C ASP A 16 21.41 5.41 -5.80
N TYR A 17 20.87 4.47 -5.00
CA TYR A 17 19.55 3.90 -5.24
C TYR A 17 18.52 4.97 -4.98
N LYS A 18 18.19 5.75 -6.00
CA LYS A 18 17.02 6.63 -5.99
C LYS A 18 15.80 5.75 -6.22
N PRO A 19 14.91 5.60 -5.24
CA PRO A 19 13.67 4.88 -5.47
C PRO A 19 12.94 5.56 -6.65
N ILE A 20 12.61 4.77 -7.66
CA ILE A 20 11.97 5.21 -8.92
C ILE A 20 10.66 5.99 -8.64
N TYR A 21 10.10 5.78 -7.45
CA TYR A 21 8.87 6.41 -6.97
C TYR A 21 9.12 7.43 -5.85
N SER A 22 10.14 8.27 -5.96
CA SER A 22 10.25 9.42 -5.07
C SER A 22 9.06 10.37 -5.34
N GLN A 23 8.40 10.85 -4.29
CA GLN A 23 7.22 11.72 -4.34
C GLN A 23 7.40 12.97 -5.24
N ASN A 24 8.64 13.32 -5.57
CA ASN A 24 8.97 14.52 -6.33
C ASN A 24 8.89 14.38 -7.87
N ASN A 25 8.74 13.16 -8.41
CA ASN A 25 8.76 12.92 -9.86
C ASN A 25 7.42 12.44 -10.43
N GLN A 26 6.34 12.54 -9.66
CA GLN A 26 5.03 12.14 -10.18
C GLN A 26 4.42 13.28 -11.02
N ASN A 27 4.16 12.99 -12.30
CA ASN A 27 3.50 13.92 -13.21
C ASN A 27 1.99 14.03 -12.97
N PHE A 28 1.43 13.25 -12.04
CA PHE A 28 0.02 13.23 -11.70
C PHE A 28 -0.23 13.55 -10.24
N GLY A 29 -1.41 14.07 -9.96
CA GLY A 29 -1.94 14.22 -8.61
C GLY A 29 -3.23 13.45 -8.44
N ILE A 30 -3.58 13.15 -7.20
CA ILE A 30 -4.76 12.38 -6.83
C ILE A 30 -5.75 13.28 -6.10
N ARG A 31 -7.05 13.15 -6.43
CA ARG A 31 -8.18 13.66 -5.67
C ARG A 31 -9.09 12.49 -5.33
N ILE A 32 -9.47 12.37 -4.07
CA ILE A 32 -10.45 11.35 -3.65
C ILE A 32 -11.83 11.98 -3.74
N LEU A 33 -12.71 11.42 -4.58
CA LEU A 33 -14.10 11.86 -4.77
C LEU A 33 -15.01 11.25 -3.72
N GLU A 34 -14.89 9.94 -3.53
CA GLU A 34 -15.81 9.16 -2.71
C GLU A 34 -15.08 8.00 -2.04
N PHE A 35 -15.41 7.74 -0.79
CA PHE A 35 -15.01 6.53 -0.07
C PHE A 35 -16.08 6.17 0.95
N ASN A 36 -16.28 4.86 1.19
CA ASN A 36 -17.14 4.44 2.29
C ASN A 36 -16.44 4.75 3.64
N GLU A 37 -17.20 5.26 4.63
CA GLU A 37 -16.67 5.73 5.92
C GLU A 37 -16.25 4.60 6.87
N ASN A 38 -15.56 3.58 6.39
CA ASN A 38 -14.96 2.59 7.26
C ASN A 38 -13.54 3.00 7.70
N ARG A 39 -13.05 2.37 8.77
CA ARG A 39 -11.70 2.64 9.29
C ARG A 39 -10.60 2.44 8.24
N SER A 40 -10.75 1.42 7.42
CA SER A 40 -9.79 1.04 6.39
C SER A 40 -9.65 2.10 5.32
N ASN A 41 -10.76 2.64 4.82
CA ASN A 41 -10.74 3.71 3.84
C ASN A 41 -10.18 5.01 4.40
N LYS A 42 -10.47 5.33 5.67
CA LYS A 42 -9.88 6.53 6.33
C LYS A 42 -8.35 6.44 6.37
N ILE A 43 -7.81 5.27 6.69
CA ILE A 43 -6.36 5.05 6.72
C ILE A 43 -5.78 5.20 5.30
N LEU A 44 -6.41 4.56 4.31
CA LEU A 44 -5.99 4.61 2.92
C LEU A 44 -6.04 6.04 2.37
N ALA A 45 -7.15 6.73 2.57
CA ALA A 45 -7.34 8.12 2.14
C ALA A 45 -6.29 9.06 2.75
N ASN A 46 -5.99 8.91 4.04
CA ASN A 46 -4.95 9.70 4.69
C ASN A 46 -3.56 9.48 4.11
N ARG A 47 -3.22 8.25 3.74
CA ARG A 47 -1.93 7.95 3.08
C ARG A 47 -1.86 8.51 1.67
N LEU A 48 -2.96 8.45 0.93
CA LEU A 48 -3.05 9.01 -0.43
C LEU A 48 -2.99 10.54 -0.46
N LYS A 49 -3.23 11.24 0.66
CA LYS A 49 -3.04 12.71 0.76
C LYS A 49 -1.62 13.16 0.42
N ASN A 50 -0.62 12.30 0.63
CA ASN A 50 0.77 12.61 0.25
C ASN A 50 0.94 12.76 -1.26
N TYR A 51 0.01 12.23 -2.04
CA TYR A 51 -0.02 12.26 -3.51
C TYR A 51 -1.12 13.20 -4.04
N ALA A 52 -1.64 14.07 -3.17
CA ALA A 52 -2.67 15.02 -3.55
C ALA A 52 -2.23 15.90 -4.72
N TYR A 53 -3.19 16.27 -5.56
CA TYR A 53 -2.96 17.14 -6.71
C TYR A 53 -2.27 18.44 -6.31
N LYS A 54 -1.21 18.78 -7.04
CA LYS A 54 -0.47 20.04 -6.94
C LYS A 54 -0.54 20.77 -8.28
N LYS A 55 -0.44 22.09 -8.26
CA LYS A 55 -0.52 22.94 -9.46
C LYS A 55 0.46 22.55 -10.59
N ASN A 56 1.56 21.89 -10.25
CA ASN A 56 2.58 21.45 -11.19
C ASN A 56 2.34 20.03 -11.76
N ASN A 57 1.29 19.33 -11.33
CA ASN A 57 0.97 18.03 -11.89
C ASN A 57 0.33 18.21 -13.28
N LEU A 58 0.74 17.36 -14.23
CA LEU A 58 0.21 17.36 -15.60
C LEU A 58 -1.19 16.74 -15.66
N PHE A 59 -1.45 15.76 -14.79
CA PHE A 59 -2.69 14.99 -14.76
C PHE A 59 -3.32 15.04 -13.38
N LEU A 60 -4.64 15.07 -13.34
CA LEU A 60 -5.44 14.89 -12.13
C LEU A 60 -6.26 13.60 -12.28
N TYR A 61 -5.98 12.62 -11.41
CA TYR A 61 -6.81 11.43 -11.28
C TYR A 61 -7.74 11.57 -10.08
N GLU A 62 -9.00 11.35 -10.31
CA GLU A 62 -10.03 11.36 -9.30
C GLU A 62 -10.40 9.92 -8.97
N LEU A 63 -10.40 9.57 -7.67
CA LEU A 63 -10.54 8.20 -7.23
C LEU A 63 -11.82 8.01 -6.41
N LYS A 64 -12.56 6.95 -6.70
CA LYS A 64 -13.55 6.38 -5.80
C LYS A 64 -12.97 5.11 -5.19
N LEU A 65 -13.01 5.01 -3.86
CA LEU A 65 -12.36 3.95 -3.09
C LEU A 65 -13.40 3.16 -2.31
N LEU A 66 -13.36 1.84 -2.44
CA LEU A 66 -14.15 0.92 -1.64
C LEU A 66 -13.24 -0.16 -1.07
N THR A 67 -13.11 -0.23 0.26
CA THR A 67 -12.37 -1.29 0.91
C THR A 67 -13.29 -2.23 1.68
N SER A 68 -12.93 -3.50 1.69
CA SER A 68 -13.47 -4.49 2.61
C SER A 68 -12.33 -5.25 3.29
N GLU A 69 -12.55 -5.61 4.55
CA GLU A 69 -11.60 -6.35 5.36
C GLU A 69 -12.31 -7.58 5.95
N ASN A 70 -11.74 -8.75 5.74
CA ASN A 70 -12.24 -10.02 6.23
C ASN A 70 -11.20 -10.69 7.12
N LYS A 71 -11.60 -11.12 8.31
CA LYS A 71 -10.81 -11.99 9.17
C LYS A 71 -11.26 -13.42 9.01
N LEU A 72 -10.35 -14.30 8.62
CA LEU A 72 -10.61 -15.70 8.32
C LEU A 72 -10.01 -16.59 9.41
N ILE A 73 -10.71 -17.68 9.76
CA ILE A 73 -10.15 -18.75 10.59
C ILE A 73 -9.72 -19.84 9.63
N LEU A 74 -8.41 -20.05 9.49
CA LEU A 74 -7.84 -21.00 8.55
C LEU A 74 -7.61 -22.38 9.15
N SER A 75 -7.32 -22.44 10.46
CA SER A 75 -7.25 -23.70 11.20
C SER A 75 -7.64 -23.53 12.66
N LYS A 76 -8.04 -24.63 13.29
CA LYS A 76 -8.42 -24.70 14.70
C LYS A 76 -7.66 -25.84 15.39
N ASP A 77 -7.50 -25.73 16.69
CA ASP A 77 -6.99 -26.81 17.54
C ASP A 77 -8.06 -27.89 17.77
N THR A 78 -7.70 -28.96 18.48
CA THR A 78 -8.60 -30.06 18.81
C THR A 78 -9.79 -29.66 19.73
N ARG A 79 -9.70 -28.47 20.35
CA ARG A 79 -10.74 -27.89 21.20
C ARG A 79 -11.60 -26.87 20.45
N GLY A 80 -11.35 -26.66 19.17
CA GLY A 80 -12.06 -25.71 18.33
C GLY A 80 -11.55 -24.25 18.39
N ASN A 81 -10.46 -23.97 19.12
CA ASN A 81 -9.89 -22.62 19.18
C ASN A 81 -9.11 -22.30 17.90
N PRO A 82 -9.19 -21.07 17.37
CA PRO A 82 -8.43 -20.66 16.22
C PRO A 82 -6.91 -20.76 16.47
N LEU A 83 -6.18 -21.44 15.59
CA LEU A 83 -4.73 -21.54 15.58
C LEU A 83 -4.12 -20.61 14.52
N LEU A 84 -4.63 -20.72 13.30
CA LEU A 84 -4.16 -19.91 12.16
C LEU A 84 -5.29 -19.00 11.71
N LEU A 85 -4.97 -17.74 11.57
CA LEU A 85 -5.87 -16.68 11.11
C LEU A 85 -5.40 -16.15 9.76
N GLY A 86 -6.33 -15.62 8.98
CA GLY A 86 -6.05 -14.85 7.78
C GLY A 86 -6.67 -13.47 7.88
N LEU A 87 -5.94 -12.45 7.43
CA LEU A 87 -6.46 -11.11 7.19
C LEU A 87 -6.47 -10.87 5.70
N GLU A 88 -7.66 -10.77 5.12
CA GLU A 88 -7.86 -10.42 3.72
C GLU A 88 -8.34 -8.97 3.63
N ILE A 89 -7.70 -8.20 2.76
CA ILE A 89 -8.13 -6.84 2.42
C ILE A 89 -8.35 -6.77 0.91
N ILE A 90 -9.51 -6.25 0.52
CA ILE A 90 -9.87 -6.02 -0.87
C ILE A 90 -10.07 -4.52 -1.04
N LEU A 91 -9.38 -3.94 -2.02
CA LEU A 91 -9.48 -2.54 -2.40
C LEU A 91 -9.97 -2.46 -3.84
N LYS A 92 -11.18 -1.92 -4.02
CA LYS A 92 -11.75 -1.60 -5.34
C LYS A 92 -11.57 -0.12 -5.59
N ILE A 93 -11.08 0.22 -6.77
CA ILE A 93 -10.80 1.59 -7.17
C ILE A 93 -11.41 1.83 -8.54
N GLU A 94 -12.11 2.94 -8.66
CA GLU A 94 -12.49 3.53 -9.94
C GLU A 94 -11.69 4.81 -10.13
N VAL A 95 -11.07 4.94 -11.29
CA VAL A 95 -10.22 6.08 -11.65
C VAL A 95 -10.93 6.89 -12.71
N TYR A 96 -11.05 8.18 -12.45
CA TYR A 96 -11.68 9.14 -13.34
C TYR A 96 -10.67 10.19 -13.78
N GLU A 97 -10.82 10.64 -15.01
CA GLU A 97 -10.16 11.84 -15.55
C GLU A 97 -11.22 12.68 -16.25
N LYS A 98 -11.38 13.95 -15.84
CA LYS A 98 -12.40 14.86 -16.40
C LYS A 98 -13.80 14.23 -16.45
N ASP A 99 -14.25 13.69 -15.32
CA ASP A 99 -15.55 13.01 -15.14
C ASP A 99 -15.75 11.70 -15.94
N MET A 100 -14.77 11.27 -16.72
CA MET A 100 -14.82 10.00 -17.43
C MET A 100 -14.08 8.91 -16.65
N MET A 101 -14.72 7.77 -16.45
CA MET A 101 -14.07 6.60 -15.86
C MET A 101 -13.09 6.00 -16.87
N ILE A 102 -11.80 6.05 -16.56
CA ILE A 102 -10.72 5.55 -17.42
C ILE A 102 -10.18 4.21 -16.99
N SER A 103 -10.39 3.82 -15.71
CA SER A 103 -9.92 2.52 -15.21
C SER A 103 -10.74 2.07 -14.00
N LYS A 104 -10.87 0.75 -13.88
CA LYS A 104 -11.42 0.09 -12.69
C LYS A 104 -10.50 -1.06 -12.31
N LYS A 105 -10.07 -1.08 -11.05
CA LYS A 105 -9.09 -2.06 -10.53
C LYS A 105 -9.59 -2.64 -9.20
N GLU A 106 -9.21 -3.89 -8.98
CA GLU A 106 -9.36 -4.57 -7.69
C GLU A 106 -8.00 -5.11 -7.25
N TYR A 107 -7.60 -4.73 -6.05
CA TYR A 107 -6.41 -5.26 -5.38
C TYR A 107 -6.86 -6.12 -4.22
N ARG A 108 -6.37 -7.34 -4.18
CA ARG A 108 -6.64 -8.30 -3.11
C ARG A 108 -5.32 -8.76 -2.50
N GLU A 109 -5.20 -8.65 -1.20
CA GLU A 109 -4.06 -9.12 -0.44
C GLU A 109 -4.56 -9.88 0.78
N GLN A 110 -3.92 -11.01 1.04
CA GLN A 110 -4.18 -11.84 2.22
C GLN A 110 -2.86 -12.10 2.95
N PHE A 111 -2.90 -12.06 4.26
CA PHE A 111 -1.78 -12.43 5.12
C PHE A 111 -2.25 -13.42 6.17
N ASN A 112 -1.54 -14.53 6.31
CA ASN A 112 -1.84 -15.58 7.28
C ASN A 112 -0.90 -15.44 8.48
N TYR A 113 -1.45 -15.57 9.70
CA TYR A 113 -0.70 -15.37 10.93
C TYR A 113 -1.24 -16.28 12.05
N GLN A 114 -0.38 -16.58 13.02
CA GLN A 114 -0.77 -17.37 14.17
C GLN A 114 -1.63 -16.56 15.13
N ASN A 115 -2.61 -17.23 15.72
CA ASN A 115 -3.40 -16.64 16.80
C ASN A 115 -2.55 -16.56 18.07
N LEU A 116 -2.39 -15.36 18.61
CA LEU A 116 -1.66 -15.13 19.85
C LEU A 116 -2.63 -15.13 21.03
N SER A 117 -2.23 -15.76 22.15
CA SER A 117 -3.04 -15.85 23.36
C SER A 117 -3.29 -14.48 24.00
N LYS A 118 -2.33 -13.55 23.89
CA LYS A 118 -2.45 -12.19 24.41
C LYS A 118 -3.12 -11.28 23.39
N LYS A 119 -4.35 -10.88 23.65
CA LYS A 119 -5.17 -10.05 22.75
C LYS A 119 -4.51 -8.73 22.36
N PHE A 120 -3.77 -8.08 23.28
CA PHE A 120 -3.09 -6.82 22.96
C PHE A 120 -1.99 -7.01 21.92
N GLU A 121 -1.15 -8.03 22.10
CA GLU A 121 -0.08 -8.36 21.15
C GLU A 121 -0.67 -8.75 19.79
N LEU A 122 -1.74 -9.54 19.77
CA LEU A 122 -2.45 -9.92 18.55
C LEU A 122 -2.98 -8.68 17.80
N ASN A 123 -3.64 -7.75 18.49
CA ASN A 123 -4.18 -6.54 17.89
C ASN A 123 -3.06 -5.64 17.34
N SER A 124 -1.94 -5.52 18.07
CA SER A 124 -0.78 -4.75 17.61
C SER A 124 -0.19 -5.35 16.34
N TYR A 125 -0.03 -6.66 16.31
CA TYR A 125 0.48 -7.39 15.15
C TYR A 125 -0.47 -7.29 13.94
N GLU A 126 -1.78 -7.43 14.15
CA GLU A 126 -2.78 -7.23 13.08
C GLU A 126 -2.74 -5.80 12.50
N ASN A 127 -2.50 -4.78 13.33
CA ASN A 127 -2.36 -3.40 12.85
C ASN A 127 -1.11 -3.23 11.99
N GLU A 128 -0.01 -3.90 12.33
CA GLU A 128 1.21 -3.91 11.52
C GLU A 128 0.96 -4.61 10.17
N ILE A 129 0.32 -5.78 10.17
CA ILE A 129 -0.07 -6.49 8.95
C ILE A 129 -0.92 -5.59 8.05
N ARG A 130 -1.96 -4.93 8.60
CA ARG A 130 -2.80 -3.98 7.85
C ARG A 130 -1.97 -2.88 7.22
N SER A 131 -1.07 -2.31 8.01
CA SER A 131 -0.18 -1.24 7.55
C SER A 131 0.65 -1.68 6.34
N ASN A 132 1.21 -2.88 6.40
CA ASN A 132 2.04 -3.43 5.33
C ASN A 132 1.21 -3.74 4.08
N ILE A 133 0.01 -4.31 4.24
CA ILE A 133 -0.92 -4.56 3.14
C ILE A 133 -1.30 -3.25 2.43
N TYR A 134 -1.68 -2.20 3.19
CA TYR A 134 -2.03 -0.91 2.59
C TYR A 134 -0.86 -0.27 1.86
N ASN A 135 0.36 -0.34 2.41
CA ASN A 135 1.55 0.19 1.73
C ASN A 135 1.76 -0.52 0.39
N LYS A 136 1.63 -1.85 0.36
CA LYS A 136 1.75 -2.64 -0.86
C LYS A 136 0.69 -2.29 -1.91
N MET A 137 -0.58 -2.14 -1.48
CA MET A 137 -1.68 -1.78 -2.36
C MET A 137 -1.50 -0.36 -2.93
N ILE A 138 -1.09 0.61 -2.10
CA ILE A 138 -0.81 1.98 -2.55
C ILE A 138 0.32 1.99 -3.56
N SER A 139 1.42 1.27 -3.29
CA SER A 139 2.54 1.20 -4.24
C SER A 139 2.10 0.66 -5.60
N ARG A 140 1.29 -0.41 -5.62
CA ARG A 140 0.71 -0.96 -6.86
C ARG A 140 -0.20 0.04 -7.56
N LEU A 141 -1.08 0.71 -6.82
CA LEU A 141 -1.96 1.74 -7.38
C LEU A 141 -1.15 2.86 -8.05
N LEU A 142 -0.11 3.36 -7.39
CA LEU A 142 0.72 4.43 -7.94
C LEU A 142 1.42 4.01 -9.23
N VAL A 143 1.91 2.76 -9.30
CA VAL A 143 2.47 2.18 -10.54
C VAL A 143 1.40 2.11 -11.63
N ASP A 144 0.22 1.61 -11.30
CA ASP A 144 -0.87 1.50 -12.26
C ASP A 144 -1.31 2.87 -12.79
N LEU A 145 -1.41 3.89 -11.92
CA LEU A 145 -1.73 5.26 -12.32
C LEU A 145 -0.65 5.87 -13.21
N ALA A 146 0.63 5.59 -12.93
CA ALA A 146 1.75 6.05 -13.76
C ALA A 146 1.73 5.44 -15.16
N ASN A 147 1.19 4.22 -15.30
CA ASN A 147 1.11 3.47 -16.56
C ASN A 147 -0.19 3.76 -17.37
N LEU A 148 -1.09 4.59 -16.88
CA LEU A 148 -2.31 4.94 -17.62
C LEU A 148 -2.06 5.91 -18.78
N LYS A 149 -0.83 6.43 -18.89
CA LYS A 149 -0.42 7.40 -19.96
C LYS A 149 0.93 7.09 -20.55
#